data_a97f5e12717a2ab0713de6d491078df4
#
_entry.id   a97f5e12717a2ab0713de6d491078df4
#
_cell.length_a   1.000
_cell.length_b   1.000
_cell.length_c   1.000
_cell.angle_alpha   90.00
_cell.angle_beta   90.00
_cell.angle_gamma   90.00
#
_symmetry.space_group_name_H-M   'P 1'
#
loop_
_entity.id
_entity.type
_entity.pdbx_description
1 polymer ?
#
loop_
_entity_poly.entity_id
_entity_poly.type
_entity_poly.pdbx_seq_one_letter_code
_entity_poly.pdbx_strand_id
1 'polypeptide(L)'
;DVDIDYLAKVTHGFSGADLTEICQRACKLAIRMSIEAEIRMEKQRAQNPDQDMEMDDYDPVPEITRLHFEEAMKFARRSVTDNDIRKYEMFAQTLQQSRGFGGAFRFPGGASGSGQNPSQGGNQGNFADDGDDDLYS
;
A
#
# COMPACT_ATOMS: atom_id res chain seq x y z
N ASP A 1 -0.46 -3.27 18.13
CA ASP A 1 -1.78 -3.81 18.43
C ASP A 1 -2.59 -4.20 17.16
N VAL A 2 -2.16 -3.81 15.97
CA VAL A 2 -2.84 -4.09 14.70
C VAL A 2 -2.24 -5.33 14.03
N ASP A 3 -3.07 -6.35 13.81
CA ASP A 3 -2.68 -7.56 13.09
C ASP A 3 -2.81 -7.33 11.56
N ILE A 4 -1.67 -7.04 10.93
CA ILE A 4 -1.57 -6.76 9.50
C ILE A 4 -1.85 -8.02 8.66
N ASP A 5 -1.43 -9.20 9.14
CA ASP A 5 -1.65 -10.46 8.43
C ASP A 5 -3.14 -10.82 8.36
N TYR A 6 -3.85 -10.54 9.44
CA TYR A 6 -5.30 -10.69 9.46
C TYR A 6 -5.99 -9.71 8.50
N LEU A 7 -5.61 -8.44 8.53
CA LEU A 7 -6.14 -7.44 7.61
C LEU A 7 -5.88 -7.80 6.15
N ALA A 8 -4.69 -8.30 5.82
CA ALA A 8 -4.36 -8.73 4.47
C ALA A 8 -5.25 -9.88 3.99
N LYS A 9 -5.58 -10.84 4.86
CA LYS A 9 -6.48 -11.95 4.53
C LYS A 9 -7.91 -11.49 4.28
N VAL A 10 -8.43 -10.59 5.11
CA VAL A 10 -9.81 -10.09 5.02
C VAL A 10 -10.01 -9.15 3.83
N THR A 11 -8.96 -8.43 3.43
CA THR A 11 -8.99 -7.50 2.28
C THR A 11 -8.57 -8.14 0.96
N HIS A 12 -8.60 -9.46 0.86
CA HIS A 12 -8.31 -10.16 -0.38
C HIS A 12 -9.21 -9.67 -1.53
N GLY A 13 -8.61 -9.33 -2.66
CA GLY A 13 -9.32 -8.82 -3.84
C GLY A 13 -9.72 -7.33 -3.77
N PHE A 14 -9.29 -6.61 -2.73
CA PHE A 14 -9.46 -5.16 -2.66
C PHE A 14 -8.42 -4.46 -3.55
N SER A 15 -8.79 -3.34 -4.13
CA SER A 15 -7.84 -2.50 -4.86
C SER A 15 -6.96 -1.69 -3.90
N GLY A 16 -5.83 -1.17 -4.40
CA GLY A 16 -4.99 -0.25 -3.61
C GLY A 16 -5.76 0.99 -3.15
N ALA A 17 -6.70 1.50 -3.95
CA ALA A 17 -7.57 2.61 -3.57
C ALA A 17 -8.51 2.25 -2.41
N ASP A 18 -9.10 1.06 -2.43
CA ASP A 18 -9.96 0.57 -1.35
C ASP A 18 -9.18 0.44 -0.03
N LEU A 19 -7.94 -0.10 -0.09
CA LEU A 19 -7.06 -0.20 1.06
C LEU A 19 -6.68 1.19 1.61
N THR A 20 -6.40 2.12 0.72
CA THR A 20 -6.10 3.52 1.10
C THR A 20 -7.29 4.17 1.81
N GLU A 21 -8.51 3.94 1.32
CA GLU A 21 -9.72 4.45 1.97
C GLU A 21 -9.89 3.90 3.38
N ILE A 22 -9.66 2.61 3.59
CA ILE A 22 -9.72 1.98 4.92
C ILE A 22 -8.71 2.63 5.87
N CYS A 23 -7.45 2.77 5.45
CA CYS A 23 -6.42 3.41 6.25
C CYS A 23 -6.74 4.86 6.58
N GLN A 24 -7.18 5.66 5.61
CA GLN A 24 -7.58 7.04 5.83
C GLN A 24 -8.75 7.16 6.80
N ARG A 25 -9.72 6.25 6.74
CA ARG A 25 -10.85 6.21 7.66
C ARG A 25 -10.39 5.88 9.08
N ALA A 26 -9.52 4.89 9.23
CA ALA A 26 -8.93 4.55 10.53
C ALA A 26 -8.14 5.72 11.13
N CYS A 27 -7.33 6.43 10.34
CA CYS A 27 -6.63 7.64 10.76
C CYS A 27 -7.60 8.75 11.23
N LYS A 28 -8.65 9.01 10.46
CA LYS A 28 -9.66 10.02 10.84
C LYS A 28 -10.35 9.67 12.14
N LEU A 29 -10.63 8.40 12.39
CA LEU A 29 -11.23 7.95 13.65
C LEU A 29 -10.27 8.13 14.82
N ALA A 30 -8.98 7.81 14.66
CA ALA A 30 -7.97 8.00 15.68
C ALA A 30 -7.83 9.48 16.07
N ILE A 31 -7.73 10.37 15.08
CA ILE A 31 -7.66 11.83 15.29
C ILE A 31 -8.92 12.33 15.99
N ARG A 32 -10.10 11.90 15.55
CA ARG A 32 -11.38 12.31 16.19
C ARG A 32 -11.42 11.90 17.65
N MET A 33 -11.04 10.67 17.97
CA MET A 33 -11.03 10.18 19.35
C MET A 33 -10.03 10.94 20.22
N SER A 34 -8.86 11.30 19.69
CA SER A 34 -7.88 12.14 20.39
C SER A 34 -8.45 13.51 20.71
N ILE A 35 -9.04 14.20 19.74
CA ILE A 35 -9.66 15.51 19.94
C ILE A 35 -10.82 15.43 20.97
N GLU A 36 -11.67 14.42 20.88
CA GLU A 36 -12.76 14.23 21.84
C GLU A 36 -12.24 13.97 23.27
N ALA A 37 -11.12 13.26 23.41
CA ALA A 37 -10.46 13.05 24.69
C ALA A 37 -9.90 14.36 25.27
N GLU A 38 -9.24 15.18 24.46
CA GLU A 38 -8.74 16.49 24.86
C GLU A 38 -9.87 17.42 25.34
N ILE A 39 -10.93 17.52 24.54
CA ILE A 39 -12.10 18.34 24.91
C ILE A 39 -12.72 17.87 26.25
N ARG A 40 -12.77 16.56 26.46
CA ARG A 40 -13.28 15.96 27.69
C ARG A 40 -12.42 16.35 28.90
N MET A 41 -11.10 16.23 28.75
CA MET A 41 -10.15 16.63 29.79
C MET A 41 -10.23 18.10 30.11
N GLU A 42 -10.32 18.95 29.09
CA GLU A 42 -10.45 20.40 29.28
C GLU A 42 -11.74 20.77 30.03
N LYS A 43 -12.86 20.14 29.69
CA LYS A 43 -14.12 20.33 30.42
C LYS A 43 -14.04 19.87 31.87
N GLN A 44 -13.35 18.77 32.15
CA GLN A 44 -13.14 18.28 33.52
C GLN A 44 -12.28 19.23 34.33
N ARG A 45 -11.20 19.80 33.74
CA ARG A 45 -10.38 20.84 34.38
C ARG A 45 -11.18 22.10 34.70
N ALA A 46 -12.03 22.54 33.77
CA ALA A 46 -12.88 23.71 33.98
C ALA A 46 -13.91 23.51 35.09
N GLN A 47 -14.34 22.27 35.34
CA GLN A 47 -15.31 21.96 36.41
C GLN A 47 -14.65 21.71 37.76
N ASN A 48 -13.39 21.30 37.83
CA ASN A 48 -12.64 20.99 39.03
C ASN A 48 -11.24 21.63 39.00
N PRO A 49 -11.14 22.97 39.24
CA PRO A 49 -9.87 23.68 39.15
C PRO A 49 -8.87 23.34 40.28
N ASP A 50 -9.32 22.72 41.39
CA ASP A 50 -8.50 22.38 42.56
C ASP A 50 -7.92 20.95 42.54
N GLN A 51 -8.25 20.15 41.55
CA GLN A 51 -7.60 18.86 41.36
C GLN A 51 -6.41 19.04 40.42
N ASP A 52 -5.20 19.12 40.98
CA ASP A 52 -3.95 18.80 40.25
C ASP A 52 -4.04 17.34 39.81
N MET A 53 -4.72 17.09 38.69
CA MET A 53 -4.59 15.83 37.99
C MET A 53 -3.16 15.77 37.47
N GLU A 54 -2.35 14.96 38.14
CA GLU A 54 -1.03 14.58 37.67
C GLU A 54 -1.16 14.26 36.17
N MET A 55 -0.38 14.99 35.35
CA MET A 55 -0.26 14.75 33.91
C MET A 55 0.50 13.45 33.71
N ASP A 56 -0.05 12.36 34.25
CA ASP A 56 0.52 11.04 34.03
C ASP A 56 0.01 10.53 32.67
N ASP A 57 0.94 10.51 31.74
CA ASP A 57 0.92 9.66 30.53
C ASP A 57 -0.13 9.94 29.45
N TYR A 58 -0.54 11.21 29.27
CA TYR A 58 -1.26 11.57 28.06
C TYR A 58 -0.29 11.79 26.91
N ASP A 59 -0.09 10.74 26.10
CA ASP A 59 0.61 10.88 24.82
C ASP A 59 -0.28 11.66 23.83
N PRO A 60 0.11 12.89 23.45
CA PRO A 60 -0.68 13.70 22.52
C PRO A 60 -0.70 13.14 21.09
N VAL A 61 0.04 12.07 20.81
CA VAL A 61 0.10 11.47 19.48
C VAL A 61 -1.01 10.43 19.34
N PRO A 62 -2.00 10.65 18.46
CA PRO A 62 -3.07 9.67 18.26
C PRO A 62 -2.53 8.41 17.59
N GLU A 63 -2.57 7.29 18.28
CA GLU A 63 -2.22 6.00 17.73
C GLU A 63 -3.40 5.35 17.02
N ILE A 64 -3.12 4.70 15.88
CA ILE A 64 -4.12 3.92 15.16
C ILE A 64 -4.17 2.53 15.78
N THR A 65 -5.26 2.22 16.46
CA THR A 65 -5.47 0.95 17.13
C THR A 65 -6.33 0.00 16.28
N ARG A 66 -6.37 -1.26 16.70
CA ARG A 66 -7.23 -2.29 16.13
C ARG A 66 -8.70 -1.85 16.03
N LEU A 67 -9.22 -1.17 17.04
CA LEU A 67 -10.62 -0.69 17.07
C LEU A 67 -10.93 0.27 15.91
N HIS A 68 -9.98 1.14 15.55
CA HIS A 68 -10.16 2.05 14.43
C HIS A 68 -10.25 1.31 13.09
N PHE A 69 -9.47 0.23 12.91
CA PHE A 69 -9.59 -0.62 11.73
C PHE A 69 -10.88 -1.43 11.71
N GLU A 70 -11.30 -1.99 12.84
CA GLU A 70 -12.58 -2.71 12.94
C GLU A 70 -13.77 -1.81 12.56
N GLU A 71 -13.76 -0.55 13.01
CA GLU A 71 -14.78 0.42 12.65
C GLU A 71 -14.69 0.82 11.18
N ALA A 72 -13.47 1.06 10.66
CA ALA A 72 -13.25 1.38 9.26
C ALA A 72 -13.71 0.25 8.32
N MET A 73 -13.47 -0.99 8.71
CA MET A 73 -13.84 -2.19 7.94
C MET A 73 -15.36 -2.38 7.81
N LYS A 74 -16.17 -1.88 8.74
CA LYS A 74 -17.65 -1.93 8.61
C LYS A 74 -18.17 -1.21 7.37
N PHE A 75 -17.43 -0.23 6.89
CA PHE A 75 -17.77 0.59 5.73
C PHE A 75 -16.93 0.26 4.49
N ALA A 76 -16.01 -0.68 4.61
CA ALA A 76 -15.15 -1.07 3.51
C ALA A 76 -15.96 -1.75 2.41
N ARG A 77 -15.68 -1.38 1.16
CA ARG A 77 -16.29 -1.97 -0.03
C ARG A 77 -15.20 -2.37 -1.02
N ARG A 78 -15.33 -3.57 -1.55
CA ARG A 78 -14.47 -4.02 -2.63
C ARG A 78 -14.96 -3.41 -3.95
N SER A 79 -14.11 -2.62 -4.61
CA SER A 79 -14.43 -1.96 -5.89
C SER A 79 -14.17 -2.85 -7.10
N VAL A 80 -13.30 -3.85 -6.96
CA VAL A 80 -12.86 -4.74 -8.04
C VAL A 80 -13.70 -6.00 -8.09
N THR A 81 -14.22 -6.35 -9.28
CA THR A 81 -14.96 -7.59 -9.48
C THR A 81 -14.02 -8.77 -9.74
N ASP A 82 -14.51 -10.01 -9.52
CA ASP A 82 -13.72 -11.22 -9.81
C ASP A 82 -13.38 -11.35 -11.30
N ASN A 83 -14.22 -10.80 -12.19
CA ASN A 83 -13.92 -10.72 -13.61
C ASN A 83 -12.75 -9.81 -13.93
N ASP A 84 -12.65 -8.69 -13.21
CA ASP A 84 -11.52 -7.77 -13.39
C ASP A 84 -10.22 -8.39 -12.89
N ILE A 85 -10.25 -9.09 -11.75
CA ILE A 85 -9.10 -9.83 -11.24
C ILE A 85 -8.62 -10.84 -12.28
N ARG A 86 -9.52 -11.64 -12.86
CA ARG A 86 -9.16 -12.61 -13.91
C ARG A 86 -8.55 -11.95 -15.16
N LYS A 87 -9.06 -10.80 -15.59
CA LYS A 87 -8.47 -10.03 -16.70
C LYS A 87 -7.04 -9.60 -16.39
N TYR A 88 -6.79 -9.10 -15.19
CA TYR A 88 -5.45 -8.70 -14.76
C TYR A 88 -4.50 -9.90 -14.63
N GLU A 89 -4.97 -11.02 -14.12
CA GLU A 89 -4.17 -12.25 -14.06
C GLU A 89 -3.80 -12.76 -15.44
N MET A 90 -4.74 -12.79 -16.39
CA MET A 90 -4.49 -13.15 -17.79
C MET A 90 -3.49 -12.19 -18.44
N PHE A 91 -3.63 -10.88 -18.18
CA PHE A 91 -2.71 -9.88 -18.68
C PHE A 91 -1.29 -10.07 -18.11
N ALA A 92 -1.19 -10.33 -16.80
CA ALA A 92 0.08 -10.61 -16.14
C ALA A 92 0.76 -11.86 -16.72
N GLN A 93 0.01 -12.94 -16.96
CA GLN A 93 0.52 -14.15 -17.61
C GLN A 93 1.02 -13.86 -19.03
N THR A 94 0.27 -13.11 -19.81
CA THR A 94 0.66 -12.72 -21.17
C THR A 94 1.95 -11.90 -21.17
N LEU A 95 2.08 -10.95 -20.23
CA LEU A 95 3.29 -10.15 -20.08
C LEU A 95 4.50 -10.99 -19.65
N GLN A 96 4.31 -11.96 -18.76
CA GLN A 96 5.37 -12.87 -18.36
C GLN A 96 5.84 -13.74 -19.53
N GLN A 97 4.92 -14.25 -20.34
CA GLN A 97 5.23 -15.04 -21.53
C GLN A 97 5.92 -14.21 -22.62
N SER A 98 5.45 -12.98 -22.86
CA SER A 98 6.02 -12.12 -23.91
C SER A 98 7.41 -11.57 -23.56
N ARG A 99 7.69 -11.40 -22.28
CA ARG A 99 8.99 -10.87 -21.84
C ARG A 99 10.11 -11.90 -21.82
N GLY A 100 9.82 -13.20 -21.91
CA GLY A 100 10.84 -14.24 -21.85
C GLY A 100 11.74 -14.14 -20.60
N PHE A 101 11.31 -13.43 -19.59
CA PHE A 101 12.09 -13.07 -18.41
C PHE A 101 12.10 -14.20 -17.37
N GLY A 102 12.54 -15.37 -17.82
CA GLY A 102 12.95 -16.45 -16.93
C GLY A 102 14.42 -16.40 -16.55
N GLY A 103 15.11 -15.28 -16.72
CA GLY A 103 16.54 -15.20 -16.49
C GLY A 103 16.96 -13.88 -15.87
N ALA A 104 17.29 -13.96 -14.60
CA ALA A 104 18.28 -13.16 -13.89
C ALA A 104 18.57 -11.74 -14.43
N PHE A 105 17.73 -10.78 -14.09
CA PHE A 105 18.18 -9.39 -14.07
C PHE A 105 19.28 -9.26 -12.99
N ARG A 106 20.54 -9.07 -13.42
CA ARG A 106 21.66 -8.71 -12.55
C ARG A 106 22.08 -7.28 -12.81
N PHE A 107 22.16 -6.50 -11.76
CA PHE A 107 22.78 -5.19 -11.87
C PHE A 107 24.25 -5.36 -12.28
N PRO A 108 24.76 -4.58 -13.25
CA PRO A 108 26.17 -4.58 -13.59
C PRO A 108 26.93 -3.94 -12.42
N GLY A 109 27.60 -4.75 -11.60
CA GLY A 109 28.40 -4.23 -10.49
C GLY A 109 28.68 -5.20 -9.35
N GLY A 110 28.12 -6.39 -9.33
CA GLY A 110 28.45 -7.42 -8.34
C GLY A 110 29.58 -8.31 -8.84
N ALA A 111 30.83 -7.91 -8.58
CA ALA A 111 32.00 -8.77 -8.83
C ALA A 111 32.02 -9.93 -7.84
N SER A 112 31.97 -11.15 -8.30
CA SER A 112 33.01 -12.17 -8.13
C SER A 112 32.49 -13.57 -8.46
N GLY A 113 33.28 -14.29 -9.27
CA GLY A 113 33.40 -15.75 -9.19
C GLY A 113 32.92 -16.53 -10.40
N SER A 114 33.90 -16.78 -11.27
CA SER A 114 34.13 -18.01 -12.04
C SER A 114 33.08 -18.50 -13.05
N GLY A 115 33.46 -18.35 -14.32
CA GLY A 115 33.63 -19.50 -15.23
C GLY A 115 32.38 -20.03 -15.91
N GLN A 116 32.20 -19.68 -17.11
CA GLN A 116 32.17 -20.50 -18.32
C GLN A 116 31.31 -19.86 -19.40
N ASN A 117 32.01 -19.60 -20.50
CA ASN A 117 31.46 -19.18 -21.77
C ASN A 117 30.85 -20.39 -22.49
N PRO A 118 29.73 -20.27 -23.20
CA PRO A 118 29.73 -20.73 -24.57
C PRO A 118 29.14 -19.71 -25.57
N SER A 119 30.02 -19.38 -26.49
CA SER A 119 29.89 -19.11 -27.93
C SER A 119 28.51 -18.86 -28.53
N GLN A 120 28.44 -17.71 -29.21
CA GLN A 120 27.97 -17.44 -30.57
C GLN A 120 26.57 -17.94 -31.00
N GLY A 121 25.75 -16.98 -31.31
CA GLY A 121 24.60 -17.11 -32.18
C GLY A 121 24.04 -15.73 -32.50
N GLY A 122 24.58 -15.09 -33.56
CA GLY A 122 24.10 -13.79 -34.01
C GLY A 122 22.70 -13.86 -34.59
N ASN A 123 21.89 -12.87 -34.26
CA ASN A 123 20.82 -12.43 -35.13
C ASN A 123 20.68 -10.90 -34.98
N GLN A 124 21.17 -10.19 -35.99
CA GLN A 124 20.93 -8.78 -36.24
C GLN A 124 19.44 -8.62 -36.59
N GLY A 125 18.66 -8.14 -35.63
CA GLY A 125 17.33 -7.60 -35.88
C GLY A 125 17.45 -6.10 -36.11
N ASN A 126 17.32 -5.71 -37.34
CA ASN A 126 17.26 -4.36 -37.87
C ASN A 126 16.08 -3.61 -37.23
N PHE A 127 16.35 -2.63 -36.39
CA PHE A 127 15.35 -1.69 -35.94
C PHE A 127 15.19 -0.63 -37.02
N ALA A 128 14.12 -0.72 -37.80
CA ALA A 128 13.69 0.38 -38.67
C ALA A 128 13.10 1.48 -37.79
N ASP A 129 13.72 2.61 -37.88
CA ASP A 129 13.29 3.92 -37.38
C ASP A 129 12.13 4.37 -38.29
N ASP A 130 10.90 4.24 -37.81
CA ASP A 130 9.76 4.91 -38.41
C ASP A 130 9.36 6.09 -37.51
N GLY A 131 9.84 7.27 -37.93
CA GLY A 131 9.39 8.54 -37.39
C GLY A 131 7.91 8.76 -37.72
N ASP A 132 7.11 8.96 -36.68
CA ASP A 132 5.84 9.66 -36.75
C ASP A 132 5.83 10.78 -35.72
N ASP A 133 6.36 11.91 -36.19
CA ASP A 133 6.10 13.26 -35.74
C ASP A 133 4.68 13.65 -36.21
N ASP A 134 3.66 13.52 -35.35
CA ASP A 134 2.42 14.31 -35.46
C ASP A 134 1.44 13.99 -34.31
N LEU A 135 1.71 14.54 -33.13
CA LEU A 135 0.74 14.49 -32.00
C LEU A 135 0.61 15.84 -31.26
N TYR A 136 0.77 16.98 -31.99
CA TYR A 136 0.30 18.29 -31.51
C TYR A 136 -0.08 19.17 -32.67
N SER A 137 -1.34 19.11 -33.09
CA SER A 137 -2.04 20.19 -33.77
C SER A 137 -3.47 20.24 -33.25
#